data_5308487620fe103f912ffcb5eb927543
#
_entry.id   5308487620fe103f912ffcb5eb927543
#
_cell.length_a   1.000
_cell.length_b   1.000
_cell.length_c   1.000
_cell.angle_alpha   90.00
_cell.angle_beta   90.00
_cell.angle_gamma   90.00
#
_symmetry.space_group_name_H-M   'P 1'
#
loop_
_entity.id
_entity.type
_entity.pdbx_description
1 polymer ?
#
loop_
_entity_poly.entity_id
_entity_poly.type
_entity_poly.pdbx_seq_one_letter_code
_entity_poly.pdbx_strand_id
1 'polypeptide(L)'
;MSSTKNGKMLFSAAFFLLAAICSLTISRSEKACAVRQASASAQHHNPTALFEGQEDEDLLNVQVPIPMKDRVFNKTGIQCVWASLECIGRYAEEKKLYNITSLPDCKSYSSPAGAASKLRQLGVKFEQTTSHADRSLIHKAVVKEKRGVLFNIPGHAMVLVHYDEKNGIVKYINNSDPDLKIRTWTMEQFNKRWDGWVCAVYADEDKISMKWLASRIKIVDEGGLDFKTPEGYILFPR
;
A
#
# COMPACT_ATOMS: atom_id res chain seq x y z
N MET A 1 -26.82 -55.22 -34.44
CA MET A 1 -26.66 -53.96 -35.21
C MET A 1 -27.78 -53.00 -34.81
N SER A 2 -27.51 -52.02 -33.98
CA SER A 2 -28.28 -50.77 -33.94
C SER A 2 -27.49 -49.78 -33.07
N SER A 3 -27.17 -48.80 -33.64
CA SER A 3 -26.37 -47.64 -33.65
C SER A 3 -26.79 -46.60 -32.58
N THR A 4 -25.81 -46.13 -31.86
CA THR A 4 -25.72 -44.92 -31.05
C THR A 4 -25.98 -43.66 -31.88
N LYS A 5 -27.02 -42.88 -31.53
CA LYS A 5 -27.25 -41.53 -32.05
C LYS A 5 -27.93 -40.58 -31.05
N ASN A 6 -27.50 -40.48 -29.82
CA ASN A 6 -28.13 -39.52 -28.90
C ASN A 6 -27.15 -38.76 -27.95
N GLY A 7 -25.85 -38.66 -28.32
CA GLY A 7 -24.81 -38.02 -27.47
C GLY A 7 -24.41 -36.58 -27.79
N LYS A 8 -24.98 -35.93 -28.81
CA LYS A 8 -24.46 -34.63 -29.31
C LYS A 8 -25.31 -33.38 -28.97
N MET A 9 -26.47 -33.53 -28.34
CA MET A 9 -27.35 -32.37 -28.12
C MET A 9 -27.32 -31.79 -26.69
N LEU A 10 -26.66 -32.44 -25.73
CA LEU A 10 -26.61 -31.96 -24.37
C LEU A 10 -25.44 -30.99 -24.06
N PHE A 11 -24.44 -30.93 -24.94
CA PHE A 11 -23.28 -30.04 -24.71
C PHE A 11 -23.50 -28.58 -25.14
N SER A 12 -24.50 -28.29 -25.99
CA SER A 12 -24.73 -26.94 -26.51
C SER A 12 -25.48 -26.02 -25.52
N ALA A 13 -26.37 -26.57 -24.70
CA ALA A 13 -27.18 -25.79 -23.77
C ALA A 13 -26.39 -25.28 -22.55
N ALA A 14 -25.40 -26.05 -22.08
CA ALA A 14 -24.56 -25.66 -20.95
C ALA A 14 -23.62 -24.51 -21.26
N PHE A 15 -23.15 -24.39 -22.50
CA PHE A 15 -22.22 -23.36 -22.91
C PHE A 15 -22.89 -21.97 -23.01
N PHE A 16 -24.16 -21.90 -23.42
CA PHE A 16 -24.91 -20.65 -23.47
C PHE A 16 -25.30 -20.11 -22.09
N LEU A 17 -25.51 -21.00 -21.11
CA LEU A 17 -25.85 -20.58 -19.77
C LEU A 17 -24.65 -19.98 -19.02
N LEU A 18 -23.42 -20.50 -19.24
CA LEU A 18 -22.21 -19.94 -18.65
C LEU A 18 -21.85 -18.56 -19.24
N ALA A 19 -22.06 -18.35 -20.52
CA ALA A 19 -21.81 -17.07 -21.17
C ALA A 19 -22.76 -15.97 -20.68
N ALA A 20 -24.02 -16.29 -20.41
CA ALA A 20 -25.01 -15.35 -19.87
C ALA A 20 -24.72 -14.95 -18.42
N ILE A 21 -24.19 -15.84 -17.60
CA ILE A 21 -23.82 -15.55 -16.19
C ILE A 21 -22.57 -14.68 -16.14
N CYS A 22 -21.56 -14.92 -16.98
CA CYS A 22 -20.38 -14.05 -17.08
C CYS A 22 -20.72 -12.63 -17.54
N SER A 23 -21.65 -12.46 -18.48
CA SER A 23 -22.05 -11.13 -18.97
C SER A 23 -22.81 -10.31 -17.92
N LEU A 24 -23.58 -10.95 -17.06
CA LEU A 24 -24.33 -10.29 -15.97
C LEU A 24 -23.42 -9.86 -14.80
N THR A 25 -22.34 -10.60 -14.55
CA THR A 25 -21.38 -10.24 -13.48
C THR A 25 -20.48 -9.09 -13.90
N ILE A 26 -20.08 -9.01 -15.16
CA ILE A 26 -19.28 -7.90 -15.71
C ILE A 26 -20.09 -6.59 -15.70
N SER A 27 -21.37 -6.62 -16.10
CA SER A 27 -22.25 -5.44 -16.07
C SER A 27 -22.52 -4.88 -14.68
N ARG A 28 -22.54 -5.74 -13.64
CA ARG A 28 -22.69 -5.27 -12.23
C ARG A 28 -21.40 -4.64 -11.69
N SER A 29 -20.24 -5.11 -12.10
CA SER A 29 -18.94 -4.55 -11.72
C SER A 29 -18.73 -3.16 -12.30
N GLU A 30 -19.11 -2.93 -13.55
CA GLU A 30 -18.99 -1.61 -14.21
C GLU A 30 -19.94 -0.56 -13.61
N LYS A 31 -21.17 -0.94 -13.24
CA LYS A 31 -22.11 -0.02 -12.59
C LYS A 31 -21.67 0.37 -11.16
N ALA A 32 -21.04 -0.53 -10.43
CA ALA A 32 -20.50 -0.21 -9.11
C ALA A 32 -19.28 0.73 -9.19
N CYS A 33 -18.49 0.68 -10.25
CA CYS A 33 -17.39 1.59 -10.51
C CYS A 33 -17.88 2.98 -10.93
N ALA A 34 -18.89 3.06 -11.79
CA ALA A 34 -19.45 4.33 -12.29
C ALA A 34 -20.15 5.15 -11.21
N VAL A 35 -20.83 4.52 -10.25
CA VAL A 35 -21.51 5.23 -9.14
C VAL A 35 -20.51 5.85 -8.16
N ARG A 36 -19.29 5.28 -8.01
CA ARG A 36 -18.23 5.89 -7.18
C ARG A 36 -17.53 7.07 -7.85
N GLN A 37 -17.56 7.18 -9.17
CA GLN A 37 -16.93 8.30 -9.90
C GLN A 37 -17.79 9.57 -9.90
N ALA A 38 -19.11 9.46 -9.76
CA ALA A 38 -20.01 10.60 -9.80
C ALA A 38 -20.02 11.46 -8.53
N SER A 39 -19.49 10.96 -7.40
CA SER A 39 -19.42 11.70 -6.13
C SER A 39 -18.08 12.42 -5.87
N ALA A 40 -17.10 12.30 -6.78
CA ALA A 40 -15.77 12.90 -6.61
C ALA A 40 -15.56 14.24 -7.35
N SER A 41 -16.59 14.81 -8.00
CA SER A 41 -16.42 15.98 -8.87
C SER A 41 -16.90 17.32 -8.30
N ALA A 42 -16.97 17.47 -6.98
CA ALA A 42 -17.28 18.78 -6.38
C ALA A 42 -16.40 19.06 -5.17
N GLN A 43 -15.41 19.90 -5.35
CA GLN A 43 -14.80 20.89 -4.44
C GLN A 43 -13.26 20.92 -4.58
N HIS A 44 -12.79 21.79 -5.48
CA HIS A 44 -11.45 22.35 -5.39
C HIS A 44 -11.41 23.33 -4.20
N HIS A 45 -11.10 22.84 -3.01
CA HIS A 45 -10.58 23.65 -1.93
C HIS A 45 -9.09 23.37 -1.81
N ASN A 46 -8.31 24.44 -1.84
CA ASN A 46 -6.85 24.41 -1.64
C ASN A 46 -6.58 24.11 -0.15
N PRO A 47 -6.14 22.90 0.25
CA PRO A 47 -6.05 22.52 1.66
C PRO A 47 -4.68 22.74 2.30
N THR A 48 -3.81 23.57 1.72
CA THR A 48 -2.40 23.61 2.12
C THR A 48 -2.12 24.32 3.46
N ALA A 49 -3.11 24.95 4.09
CA ALA A 49 -2.87 25.84 5.25
C ALA A 49 -3.36 25.32 6.62
N LEU A 50 -3.95 24.12 6.72
CA LEU A 50 -4.55 23.63 7.97
C LEU A 50 -3.94 22.32 8.53
N PHE A 51 -2.87 21.77 7.93
CA PHE A 51 -2.41 20.41 8.24
C PHE A 51 -1.08 20.30 8.98
N GLU A 52 -0.34 21.38 9.22
CA GLU A 52 1.05 21.29 9.75
C GLU A 52 1.14 20.73 11.19
N GLY A 53 0.11 20.85 12.01
CA GLY A 53 0.20 20.42 13.42
C GLY A 53 -0.26 18.98 13.70
N GLN A 54 -1.08 18.37 12.84
CA GLN A 54 -1.66 17.04 13.07
C GLN A 54 -0.83 15.92 12.44
N GLU A 55 0.04 16.26 11.48
CA GLU A 55 0.92 15.30 10.82
C GLU A 55 1.96 14.70 11.74
N ASP A 56 2.48 15.48 12.70
CA ASP A 56 3.57 15.05 13.57
C ASP A 56 3.14 13.98 14.57
N GLU A 57 1.92 14.01 15.07
CA GLU A 57 1.43 13.05 16.06
C GLU A 57 1.21 11.66 15.42
N ASP A 58 0.66 11.60 14.21
CA ASP A 58 0.49 10.36 13.47
C ASP A 58 1.82 9.69 13.13
N LEU A 59 2.87 10.48 12.84
CA LEU A 59 4.21 9.97 12.52
C LEU A 59 4.94 9.41 13.73
N LEU A 60 4.71 9.97 14.92
CA LEU A 60 5.35 9.50 16.16
C LEU A 60 4.85 8.12 16.59
N ASN A 61 3.65 7.74 16.18
CA ASN A 61 2.99 6.49 16.59
C ASN A 61 3.10 5.36 15.57
N VAL A 62 4.06 5.42 14.64
CA VAL A 62 4.32 4.38 13.64
C VAL A 62 5.79 3.99 13.59
N GLN A 63 6.07 2.79 13.11
CA GLN A 63 7.45 2.30 12.93
C GLN A 63 8.13 2.93 11.71
N VAL A 64 7.34 3.26 10.67
CA VAL A 64 7.81 3.87 9.43
C VAL A 64 7.11 5.21 9.22
N PRO A 65 7.71 6.32 9.63
CA PRO A 65 7.09 7.64 9.62
C PRO A 65 7.17 8.28 8.22
N ILE A 66 6.35 7.82 7.29
CA ILE A 66 6.28 8.39 5.93
C ILE A 66 5.54 9.73 5.98
N PRO A 67 6.21 10.87 5.75
CA PRO A 67 5.60 12.18 5.80
C PRO A 67 4.63 12.40 4.64
N MET A 68 3.67 13.30 4.80
CA MET A 68 2.62 13.57 3.81
C MET A 68 3.17 13.87 2.41
N LYS A 69 4.26 14.62 2.31
CA LYS A 69 4.92 14.98 1.04
C LYS A 69 5.42 13.77 0.23
N ASP A 70 5.68 12.64 0.90
CA ASP A 70 6.14 11.40 0.27
C ASP A 70 4.98 10.45 -0.05
N ARG A 71 3.76 10.72 0.45
CA ARG A 71 2.57 9.89 0.19
C ARG A 71 2.00 10.20 -1.18
N VAL A 72 1.61 9.16 -1.90
CA VAL A 72 1.16 9.26 -3.30
C VAL A 72 -0.28 8.80 -3.43
N PHE A 73 -1.13 9.69 -3.93
CA PHE A 73 -2.54 9.39 -4.20
C PHE A 73 -2.72 8.63 -5.51
N ASN A 74 -3.54 7.59 -5.50
CA ASN A 74 -3.91 6.80 -6.67
C ASN A 74 -5.00 7.51 -7.49
N LYS A 75 -4.58 8.46 -8.33
CA LYS A 75 -5.49 9.35 -9.09
C LYS A 75 -6.46 8.62 -10.01
N THR A 76 -6.09 7.46 -10.52
CA THR A 76 -6.89 6.71 -11.51
C THR A 76 -7.75 5.62 -10.89
N GLY A 77 -7.56 5.30 -9.61
CA GLY A 77 -8.21 4.19 -8.92
C GLY A 77 -7.64 2.81 -9.26
N ILE A 78 -6.82 2.66 -10.30
CA ILE A 78 -6.28 1.38 -10.79
C ILE A 78 -4.75 1.29 -10.72
N GLN A 79 -4.07 2.30 -10.22
CA GLN A 79 -2.60 2.37 -10.11
C GLN A 79 -2.11 2.12 -8.67
N CYS A 80 -2.89 1.46 -7.81
CA CYS A 80 -2.60 1.32 -6.39
C CYS A 80 -1.24 0.68 -6.10
N VAL A 81 -0.80 -0.30 -6.91
CA VAL A 81 0.53 -0.92 -6.80
C VAL A 81 1.63 0.11 -7.02
N TRP A 82 1.52 0.90 -8.09
CA TRP A 82 2.53 1.89 -8.48
C TRP A 82 2.55 3.08 -7.52
N ALA A 83 1.38 3.55 -7.08
CA ALA A 83 1.27 4.60 -6.06
C ALA A 83 1.89 4.16 -4.72
N SER A 84 1.70 2.90 -4.30
CA SER A 84 2.34 2.35 -3.11
C SER A 84 3.86 2.27 -3.28
N LEU A 85 4.36 1.78 -4.42
CA LEU A 85 5.80 1.70 -4.69
C LEU A 85 6.44 3.08 -4.80
N GLU A 86 5.77 4.06 -5.41
CA GLU A 86 6.25 5.44 -5.46
C GLU A 86 6.32 6.08 -4.06
N CYS A 87 5.31 5.87 -3.23
CA CYS A 87 5.29 6.32 -1.84
C CYS A 87 6.49 5.77 -1.05
N ILE A 88 6.72 4.46 -1.13
CA ILE A 88 7.86 3.80 -0.49
C ILE A 88 9.19 4.31 -1.07
N GLY A 89 9.26 4.46 -2.39
CA GLY A 89 10.45 4.96 -3.08
C GLY A 89 10.81 6.39 -2.69
N ARG A 90 9.82 7.28 -2.55
CA ARG A 90 10.04 8.66 -2.09
C ARG A 90 10.58 8.68 -0.66
N TYR A 91 9.98 7.92 0.24
CA TYR A 91 10.47 7.80 1.61
C TYR A 91 11.88 7.22 1.69
N ALA A 92 12.18 6.19 0.91
CA ALA A 92 13.49 5.55 0.82
C ALA A 92 14.52 6.35 0.02
N GLU A 93 14.13 7.43 -0.66
CA GLU A 93 14.94 8.17 -1.63
C GLU A 93 15.45 7.33 -2.82
N GLU A 94 14.71 6.27 -3.18
CA GLU A 94 14.95 5.52 -4.41
C GLU A 94 14.40 6.30 -5.62
N LYS A 95 15.23 7.14 -6.20
CA LYS A 95 14.86 8.09 -7.27
C LYS A 95 14.27 7.41 -8.51
N LYS A 96 14.60 6.14 -8.76
CA LYS A 96 14.07 5.36 -9.88
C LYS A 96 12.57 5.08 -9.75
N LEU A 97 12.01 5.20 -8.55
CA LEU A 97 10.58 5.06 -8.29
C LEU A 97 9.82 6.39 -8.31
N TYR A 98 10.52 7.53 -8.40
CA TYR A 98 9.86 8.83 -8.46
C TYR A 98 9.08 8.95 -9.77
N ASN A 99 7.82 9.37 -9.67
CA ASN A 99 6.89 9.49 -10.79
C ASN A 99 6.64 8.19 -11.58
N ILE A 100 6.86 7.01 -10.99
CA ILE A 100 6.59 5.73 -11.64
C ILE A 100 5.12 5.62 -12.09
N THR A 101 4.19 6.24 -11.35
CA THR A 101 2.76 6.35 -11.72
C THR A 101 2.52 7.10 -13.03
N SER A 102 3.49 7.87 -13.51
CA SER A 102 3.41 8.60 -14.79
C SER A 102 3.86 7.77 -15.99
N LEU A 103 4.57 6.66 -15.78
CA LEU A 103 5.07 5.81 -16.87
C LEU A 103 3.90 5.14 -17.61
N PRO A 104 3.96 5.01 -18.95
CA PRO A 104 2.87 4.44 -19.75
C PRO A 104 2.46 3.03 -19.35
N ASP A 105 3.42 2.18 -19.01
CA ASP A 105 3.24 0.78 -18.60
C ASP A 105 2.86 0.61 -17.11
N CYS A 106 2.79 1.71 -16.36
CA CYS A 106 2.34 1.75 -14.96
C CYS A 106 0.96 2.41 -14.79
N LYS A 107 0.14 2.48 -15.85
CA LYS A 107 -1.19 3.12 -15.82
C LYS A 107 -2.32 2.23 -15.30
N SER A 108 -2.05 0.94 -15.04
CA SER A 108 -3.03 -0.03 -14.58
C SER A 108 -2.52 -0.81 -13.37
N TYR A 109 -3.42 -1.61 -12.78
CA TYR A 109 -3.05 -2.57 -11.73
C TYR A 109 -1.97 -3.52 -12.23
N SER A 110 -1.07 -3.92 -11.33
CA SER A 110 -0.02 -4.89 -11.61
C SER A 110 -0.09 -6.09 -10.67
N SER A 111 0.17 -7.27 -11.21
CA SER A 111 0.38 -8.47 -10.41
C SER A 111 1.75 -8.44 -9.70
N PRO A 112 1.99 -9.32 -8.71
CA PRO A 112 3.30 -9.47 -8.08
C PRO A 112 4.44 -9.69 -9.09
N ALA A 113 4.20 -10.54 -10.10
CA ALA A 113 5.17 -10.81 -11.17
C ALA A 113 5.43 -9.58 -12.05
N GLY A 114 4.38 -8.85 -12.41
CA GLY A 114 4.49 -7.62 -13.20
C GLY A 114 5.24 -6.52 -12.46
N ALA A 115 4.93 -6.30 -11.18
CA ALA A 115 5.65 -5.36 -10.33
C ALA A 115 7.14 -5.74 -10.21
N ALA A 116 7.45 -7.01 -9.94
CA ALA A 116 8.82 -7.50 -9.87
C ALA A 116 9.58 -7.32 -11.19
N SER A 117 8.95 -7.58 -12.33
CA SER A 117 9.54 -7.35 -13.65
C SER A 117 9.91 -5.90 -13.85
N LYS A 118 8.99 -4.98 -13.53
CA LYS A 118 9.24 -3.53 -13.64
C LYS A 118 10.34 -3.05 -12.70
N LEU A 119 10.36 -3.49 -11.45
CA LEU A 119 11.40 -3.13 -10.49
C LEU A 119 12.78 -3.59 -10.96
N ARG A 120 12.90 -4.82 -11.52
CA ARG A 120 14.16 -5.29 -12.13
C ARG A 120 14.57 -4.44 -13.34
N GLN A 121 13.62 -4.12 -14.23
CA GLN A 121 13.88 -3.25 -15.39
C GLN A 121 14.44 -1.88 -14.97
N LEU A 122 13.93 -1.32 -13.87
CA LEU A 122 14.41 -0.06 -13.30
C LEU A 122 15.72 -0.22 -12.51
N GLY A 123 16.20 -1.43 -12.28
CA GLY A 123 17.39 -1.71 -11.47
C GLY A 123 17.18 -1.36 -9.99
N VAL A 124 15.94 -1.46 -9.49
CA VAL A 124 15.60 -1.25 -8.08
C VAL A 124 15.85 -2.54 -7.32
N LYS A 125 16.51 -2.47 -6.17
CA LYS A 125 16.64 -3.60 -5.24
C LYS A 125 15.34 -3.79 -4.47
N PHE A 126 14.83 -5.01 -4.44
CA PHE A 126 13.61 -5.34 -3.73
C PHE A 126 13.57 -6.79 -3.26
N GLU A 127 12.75 -7.06 -2.27
CA GLU A 127 12.34 -8.40 -1.86
C GLU A 127 10.81 -8.48 -1.89
N GLN A 128 10.28 -9.66 -2.23
CA GLN A 128 8.84 -9.88 -2.16
C GLN A 128 8.50 -11.32 -1.79
N THR A 129 7.34 -11.50 -1.18
CA THR A 129 6.70 -12.80 -0.93
C THR A 129 5.23 -12.72 -1.33
N THR A 130 4.64 -13.87 -1.68
CA THR A 130 3.19 -14.01 -1.94
C THR A 130 2.59 -15.08 -1.02
N SER A 131 3.27 -15.42 0.06
CA SER A 131 2.85 -16.45 1.01
C SER A 131 2.16 -15.85 2.23
N HIS A 132 0.91 -16.20 2.47
CA HIS A 132 0.18 -15.85 3.69
C HIS A 132 0.85 -16.32 4.99
N ALA A 133 1.62 -17.39 4.93
CA ALA A 133 2.33 -17.94 6.09
C ALA A 133 3.64 -17.21 6.40
N ASP A 134 4.19 -16.47 5.42
CA ASP A 134 5.50 -15.85 5.56
C ASP A 134 5.39 -14.35 5.88
N ARG A 135 5.58 -14.02 7.15
CA ARG A 135 5.62 -12.63 7.65
C ARG A 135 7.04 -12.12 7.89
N SER A 136 8.04 -12.93 7.58
CA SER A 136 9.44 -12.60 7.84
C SER A 136 9.86 -11.31 7.16
N LEU A 137 9.37 -11.05 5.93
CA LEU A 137 9.64 -9.83 5.19
C LEU A 137 9.01 -8.60 5.85
N ILE A 138 7.78 -8.72 6.41
CA ILE A 138 7.14 -7.63 7.17
C ILE A 138 7.97 -7.30 8.40
N HIS A 139 8.36 -8.31 9.18
CA HIS A 139 9.20 -8.12 10.38
C HIS A 139 10.55 -7.51 10.02
N LYS A 140 11.21 -8.03 8.97
CA LYS A 140 12.49 -7.50 8.51
C LYS A 140 12.35 -6.02 8.13
N ALA A 141 11.47 -5.72 7.19
CA ALA A 141 11.37 -4.39 6.61
C ALA A 141 10.74 -3.36 7.56
N VAL A 142 9.52 -3.62 8.07
CA VAL A 142 8.77 -2.63 8.86
C VAL A 142 9.30 -2.52 10.28
N VAL A 143 9.49 -3.68 10.96
CA VAL A 143 9.82 -3.66 12.39
C VAL A 143 11.30 -3.38 12.63
N LYS A 144 12.21 -4.04 11.89
CA LYS A 144 13.66 -3.92 12.11
C LYS A 144 14.27 -2.76 11.34
N GLU A 145 14.03 -2.68 10.03
CA GLU A 145 14.71 -1.75 9.13
C GLU A 145 13.96 -0.43 8.91
N LYS A 146 12.76 -0.28 9.49
CA LYS A 146 11.95 0.95 9.40
C LYS A 146 11.64 1.35 7.95
N ARG A 147 11.38 0.35 7.10
CA ARG A 147 11.01 0.49 5.70
C ARG A 147 9.54 0.21 5.51
N GLY A 148 8.84 1.08 4.81
CA GLY A 148 7.47 0.79 4.37
C GLY A 148 7.47 -0.37 3.37
N VAL A 149 6.42 -1.16 3.40
CA VAL A 149 6.22 -2.23 2.43
C VAL A 149 4.88 -2.07 1.73
N LEU A 150 4.86 -2.35 0.43
CA LEU A 150 3.61 -2.63 -0.25
C LEU A 150 3.03 -3.91 0.32
N PHE A 151 1.75 -3.89 0.69
CA PHE A 151 0.98 -5.09 0.95
C PHE A 151 -0.32 -5.05 0.14
N ASN A 152 -0.85 -6.22 -0.19
CA ASN A 152 -2.02 -6.33 -1.04
C ASN A 152 -3.20 -6.99 -0.31
N ILE A 153 -4.39 -6.54 -0.67
CA ILE A 153 -5.67 -7.20 -0.39
C ILE A 153 -6.35 -7.47 -1.72
N PRO A 154 -7.36 -8.33 -1.82
CA PRO A 154 -8.05 -8.56 -3.08
C PRO A 154 -8.48 -7.27 -3.77
N GLY A 155 -7.88 -6.99 -4.93
CA GLY A 155 -8.18 -5.82 -5.76
C GLY A 155 -7.52 -4.50 -5.35
N HIS A 156 -6.65 -4.46 -4.31
CA HIS A 156 -6.06 -3.20 -3.88
C HIS A 156 -4.72 -3.36 -3.15
N ALA A 157 -3.76 -2.50 -3.48
CA ALA A 157 -2.46 -2.42 -2.82
C ALA A 157 -2.33 -1.14 -2.00
N MET A 158 -1.69 -1.24 -0.84
CA MET A 158 -1.51 -0.17 0.14
C MET A 158 -0.08 -0.21 0.71
N VAL A 159 0.28 0.77 1.53
CA VAL A 159 1.60 0.83 2.21
C VAL A 159 1.43 0.51 3.69
N LEU A 160 2.11 -0.54 4.16
CA LEU A 160 2.19 -0.90 5.56
C LEU A 160 3.29 -0.08 6.24
N VAL A 161 2.96 0.61 7.33
CA VAL A 161 3.86 1.51 8.07
C VAL A 161 4.05 1.14 9.53
N HIS A 162 3.24 0.20 10.04
CA HIS A 162 3.36 -0.29 11.42
C HIS A 162 2.82 -1.71 11.52
N TYR A 163 3.54 -2.56 12.24
CA TYR A 163 3.18 -3.95 12.46
C TYR A 163 3.57 -4.38 13.87
N ASP A 164 2.57 -4.50 14.73
CA ASP A 164 2.74 -4.85 16.14
C ASP A 164 1.86 -6.05 16.49
N GLU A 165 2.45 -7.24 16.43
CA GLU A 165 1.77 -8.49 16.77
C GLU A 165 1.43 -8.56 18.25
N LYS A 166 2.26 -8.00 19.13
CA LYS A 166 2.07 -8.06 20.59
C LYS A 166 0.81 -7.32 21.00
N ASN A 167 0.58 -6.13 20.44
CA ASN A 167 -0.58 -5.31 20.74
C ASN A 167 -1.73 -5.51 19.73
N GLY A 168 -1.55 -6.38 18.73
CA GLY A 168 -2.57 -6.69 17.72
C GLY A 168 -2.90 -5.54 16.78
N ILE A 169 -1.93 -4.66 16.48
CA ILE A 169 -2.14 -3.41 15.72
C ILE A 169 -1.34 -3.43 14.42
N VAL A 170 -2.02 -3.03 13.35
CA VAL A 170 -1.43 -2.80 12.02
C VAL A 170 -1.83 -1.42 11.55
N LYS A 171 -0.85 -0.59 11.09
CA LYS A 171 -1.18 0.71 10.50
C LYS A 171 -0.66 0.82 9.07
N TYR A 172 -1.43 1.51 8.24
CA TYR A 172 -1.19 1.58 6.82
C TYR A 172 -1.65 2.91 6.21
N ILE A 173 -1.10 3.23 5.04
CA ILE A 173 -1.54 4.33 4.19
C ILE A 173 -2.33 3.74 3.03
N ASN A 174 -3.59 4.15 2.90
CA ASN A 174 -4.44 3.80 1.76
C ASN A 174 -4.32 4.87 0.68
N ASN A 175 -3.67 4.54 -0.42
CA ASN A 175 -3.45 5.47 -1.51
C ASN A 175 -4.72 5.84 -2.32
N SER A 176 -5.87 5.22 -2.01
CA SER A 176 -7.18 5.60 -2.57
C SER A 176 -7.96 6.56 -1.66
N ASP A 177 -7.48 6.80 -0.45
CA ASP A 177 -8.06 7.80 0.45
C ASP A 177 -7.53 9.20 0.07
N PRO A 178 -8.39 10.19 -0.18
CA PRO A 178 -7.95 11.50 -0.64
C PRO A 178 -7.12 12.27 0.41
N ASP A 179 -7.30 11.96 1.68
CA ASP A 179 -6.55 12.57 2.79
C ASP A 179 -5.21 11.88 3.09
N LEU A 180 -4.96 10.72 2.48
CA LEU A 180 -3.73 9.92 2.65
C LEU A 180 -3.31 9.68 4.11
N LYS A 181 -4.25 9.76 5.06
CA LYS A 181 -3.97 9.56 6.49
C LYS A 181 -3.57 8.13 6.79
N ILE A 182 -2.83 7.96 7.89
CA ILE A 182 -2.52 6.64 8.44
C ILE A 182 -3.78 6.05 9.06
N ARG A 183 -4.14 4.85 8.62
CA ARG A 183 -5.30 4.09 9.10
C ARG A 183 -4.83 2.93 9.97
N THR A 184 -5.71 2.47 10.83
CA THR A 184 -5.43 1.36 11.76
C THR A 184 -6.39 0.21 11.52
N TRP A 185 -5.85 -1.01 11.47
CA TRP A 185 -6.58 -2.26 11.59
C TRP A 185 -6.14 -3.04 12.81
N THR A 186 -7.02 -3.89 13.33
CA THR A 186 -6.59 -4.97 14.21
C THR A 186 -5.82 -6.02 13.42
N MET A 187 -4.99 -6.80 14.09
CA MET A 187 -4.28 -7.94 13.46
C MET A 187 -5.26 -8.94 12.83
N GLU A 188 -6.42 -9.14 13.45
CA GLU A 188 -7.48 -9.99 12.88
C GLU A 188 -8.00 -9.44 11.55
N GLN A 189 -8.29 -8.14 11.48
CA GLN A 189 -8.73 -7.50 10.23
C GLN A 189 -7.67 -7.58 9.13
N PHE A 190 -6.39 -7.41 9.49
CA PHE A 190 -5.28 -7.57 8.57
C PHE A 190 -5.21 -9.00 8.05
N ASN A 191 -5.19 -10.00 8.93
CA ASN A 191 -5.10 -11.42 8.59
C ASN A 191 -6.23 -11.88 7.67
N LYS A 192 -7.44 -11.36 7.89
CA LYS A 192 -8.62 -11.70 7.08
C LYS A 192 -8.56 -11.11 5.67
N ARG A 193 -7.86 -9.99 5.49
CA ARG A 193 -7.87 -9.22 4.23
C ARG A 193 -6.61 -9.36 3.41
N TRP A 194 -5.47 -9.51 4.04
CA TRP A 194 -4.19 -9.65 3.37
C TRP A 194 -4.15 -10.92 2.52
N ASP A 195 -3.76 -10.80 1.25
CA ASP A 195 -3.71 -11.92 0.30
C ASP A 195 -2.35 -12.63 0.23
N GLY A 196 -1.41 -12.27 1.12
CA GLY A 196 -0.07 -12.86 1.19
C GLY A 196 1.00 -12.07 0.44
N TRP A 197 0.64 -11.15 -0.46
CA TRP A 197 1.65 -10.38 -1.18
C TRP A 197 2.17 -9.21 -0.36
N VAL A 198 3.51 -9.18 -0.23
CA VAL A 198 4.29 -8.07 0.34
C VAL A 198 5.48 -7.80 -0.55
N CYS A 199 5.83 -6.53 -0.77
CA CYS A 199 7.02 -6.10 -1.49
C CYS A 199 7.72 -4.97 -0.74
N ALA A 200 8.99 -5.18 -0.41
CA ALA A 200 9.88 -4.18 0.20
C ALA A 200 10.89 -3.67 -0.84
N VAL A 201 11.20 -2.37 -0.79
CA VAL A 201 12.21 -1.73 -1.63
C VAL A 201 13.41 -1.37 -0.79
N TYR A 202 14.61 -1.67 -1.29
CA TYR A 202 15.88 -1.38 -0.63
C TYR A 202 16.66 -0.34 -1.42
N ALA A 203 16.73 0.87 -0.86
CA ALA A 203 17.58 1.94 -1.39
C ALA A 203 18.77 2.18 -0.43
N ASP A 204 18.86 3.33 0.16
CA ASP A 204 19.94 3.72 1.07
C ASP A 204 19.52 3.49 2.53
N GLU A 205 20.12 2.50 3.19
CA GLU A 205 19.78 2.12 4.57
C GLU A 205 20.09 3.21 5.58
N ASP A 206 21.21 3.89 5.40
CA ASP A 206 21.63 4.95 6.33
C ASP A 206 20.66 6.12 6.30
N LYS A 207 20.18 6.49 5.13
CA LYS A 207 19.18 7.57 4.98
C LYS A 207 17.85 7.24 5.63
N ILE A 208 17.39 5.99 5.53
CA ILE A 208 16.14 5.57 6.19
C ILE A 208 16.30 5.62 7.70
N SER A 209 17.42 5.11 8.23
CA SER A 209 17.71 5.15 9.65
C SER A 209 17.76 6.59 10.18
N MET A 210 18.39 7.49 9.45
CA MET A 210 18.44 8.92 9.78
C MET A 210 17.06 9.59 9.73
N LYS A 211 16.24 9.29 8.74
CA LYS A 211 14.86 9.80 8.66
C LYS A 211 14.01 9.31 9.81
N TRP A 212 14.13 8.03 10.16
CA TRP A 212 13.43 7.48 11.32
C TRP A 212 13.87 8.18 12.59
N LEU A 213 15.17 8.37 12.80
CA LEU A 213 15.71 9.06 13.96
C LEU A 213 15.21 10.52 14.02
N ALA A 214 15.30 11.26 12.92
CA ALA A 214 14.86 12.65 12.84
C ALA A 214 13.38 12.82 13.19
N SER A 215 12.51 11.86 12.80
CA SER A 215 11.08 11.88 13.13
C SER A 215 10.78 11.67 14.63
N ARG A 216 11.77 11.26 15.42
CA ARG A 216 11.64 10.96 16.86
C ARG A 216 12.28 12.04 17.75
N ILE A 217 13.06 12.94 17.16
CA ILE A 217 13.72 14.00 17.89
C ILE A 217 12.84 15.24 17.86
N LYS A 218 12.43 15.71 19.02
CA LYS A 218 11.81 17.02 19.17
C LYS A 218 12.84 17.97 19.84
N ILE A 219 13.13 19.09 19.17
CA ILE A 219 13.94 20.15 19.75
C ILE A 219 13.01 20.96 20.65
N VAL A 220 13.31 21.03 21.93
CA VAL A 220 12.56 21.85 22.89
C VAL A 220 13.24 23.21 22.99
N ASP A 221 12.47 24.28 23.02
CA ASP A 221 12.94 25.68 23.00
C ASP A 221 13.90 26.02 24.14
N GLU A 222 13.95 25.23 25.20
CA GLU A 222 14.88 25.37 26.34
C GLU A 222 16.24 24.67 26.11
N GLY A 223 16.51 24.19 24.91
CA GLY A 223 17.82 23.59 24.52
C GLY A 223 18.06 22.17 24.98
N GLY A 224 17.03 21.43 25.35
CA GLY A 224 17.04 19.98 25.51
C GLY A 224 16.66 19.26 24.24
N LEU A 225 17.00 17.97 24.13
CA LEU A 225 16.51 17.07 23.09
C LEU A 225 15.59 16.05 23.73
N ASP A 226 14.35 16.01 23.29
CA ASP A 226 13.42 14.95 23.64
C ASP A 226 13.43 13.89 22.54
N PHE A 227 13.64 12.66 22.93
CA PHE A 227 13.58 11.52 22.04
C PHE A 227 12.37 10.66 22.36
N LYS A 228 11.41 10.56 21.42
CA LYS A 228 10.20 9.74 21.58
C LYS A 228 10.39 8.39 20.93
N THR A 229 10.36 7.33 21.73
CA THR A 229 10.25 5.96 21.24
C THR A 229 8.79 5.49 21.29
N PRO A 230 8.44 4.36 20.65
CA PRO A 230 7.12 3.74 20.83
C PRO A 230 6.79 3.40 22.29
N GLU A 231 7.81 3.25 23.14
CA GLU A 231 7.70 2.94 24.58
C GLU A 231 7.59 4.19 25.46
N GLY A 232 7.80 5.40 24.91
CA GLY A 232 7.73 6.65 25.64
C GLY A 232 8.83 7.65 25.29
N TYR A 233 8.94 8.70 26.10
CA TYR A 233 9.97 9.73 25.92
C TYR A 233 11.24 9.38 26.70
N ILE A 234 12.38 9.52 26.05
CA ILE A 234 13.69 9.51 26.71
C ILE A 234 14.18 10.96 26.74
N LEU A 235 14.27 11.51 27.93
CA LEU A 235 14.88 12.84 28.16
C LEU A 235 16.40 12.67 28.26
N PHE A 236 17.14 13.38 27.41
CA PHE A 236 18.59 13.52 27.57
C PHE A 236 18.86 14.82 28.33
N PRO A 237 19.24 14.75 29.63
CA PRO A 237 19.66 15.95 30.37
C PRO A 237 20.92 16.52 29.72
N ARG A 238 21.05 17.83 29.78
CA ARG A 238 22.25 18.58 29.34
C ARG A 238 23.51 18.21 30.15
#